data_6e3746c9088c6d190b0d87290c597fe4
#
_entry.id   6e3746c9088c6d190b0d87290c597fe4
#
_cell.length_a   1.000
_cell.length_b   1.000
_cell.length_c   1.000
_cell.angle_alpha   90.00
_cell.angle_beta   90.00
_cell.angle_gamma   90.00
#
_symmetry.space_group_name_H-M   'P 1'
#
loop_
_entity.id
_entity.type
_entity.pdbx_description
1 polymer ?
#
loop_
_entity_poly.entity_id
_entity_poly.type
_entity_poly.pdbx_seq_one_letter_code
_entity_poly.pdbx_strand_id
1 'polypeptide(L)'
;SISNPFFGAEKRMAPAESYCRVGSERIYDRGELVFPDVIMIFHPQVITMQKSYTAPFYDGIQENGMVIINTPADLLNDEDRETLAKLNVKVFNHDATKLALEIGKTELSTNMAMVGACAGVTKIVSLESLDGALQERFGKKFVASGGTASLDEAIKKKYKKKNDLLKANMDCI
;
A
#
# COMPACT_ATOMS: atom_id res chain seq x y z
N SER A 1 -0.32 -14.80 -6.02
CA SER A 1 0.46 -13.83 -5.23
C SER A 1 0.68 -14.35 -3.81
N ILE A 2 1.79 -13.95 -3.20
CA ILE A 2 2.11 -14.23 -1.80
C ILE A 2 2.50 -12.90 -1.15
N SER A 3 2.01 -12.64 0.06
CA SER A 3 2.37 -11.48 0.87
C SER A 3 2.87 -11.93 2.24
N ASN A 4 4.04 -11.43 2.64
CA ASN A 4 4.67 -11.70 3.92
C ASN A 4 4.91 -10.38 4.66
N PRO A 5 4.11 -10.06 5.69
CA PRO A 5 4.38 -8.91 6.54
C PRO A 5 5.51 -9.21 7.52
N PHE A 6 6.37 -8.22 7.72
CA PHE A 6 7.46 -8.25 8.69
C PHE A 6 7.28 -7.11 9.70
N PHE A 7 7.28 -7.45 10.99
CA PHE A 7 7.06 -6.50 12.09
C PHE A 7 8.14 -6.67 13.14
N GLY A 8 8.65 -5.56 13.66
CA GLY A 8 9.53 -5.55 14.82
C GLY A 8 8.79 -5.89 16.13
N ALA A 9 9.55 -6.18 17.17
CA ALA A 9 9.03 -6.46 18.52
C ALA A 9 8.43 -5.21 19.23
N GLU A 10 8.64 -4.03 18.66
CA GLU A 10 8.17 -2.76 19.22
C GLU A 10 6.67 -2.60 19.00
N LYS A 11 5.97 -2.15 20.04
CA LYS A 11 4.50 -2.09 20.01
C LYS A 11 3.92 -0.87 19.27
N ARG A 12 4.70 0.19 19.08
CA ARG A 12 4.26 1.43 18.39
C ARG A 12 5.42 2.11 17.68
N MET A 13 5.14 2.68 16.51
CA MET A 13 6.09 3.46 15.68
C MET A 13 7.35 2.70 15.24
N ALA A 14 7.35 1.39 15.34
CA ALA A 14 8.36 0.55 14.73
C ALA A 14 8.24 0.58 13.21
N PRO A 15 9.35 0.41 12.48
CA PRO A 15 9.29 0.12 11.07
C PRO A 15 8.45 -1.13 10.81
N ALA A 16 7.72 -1.14 9.71
CA ALA A 16 6.99 -2.31 9.23
C ALA A 16 7.26 -2.45 7.75
N GLU A 17 7.61 -3.65 7.32
CA GLU A 17 7.84 -3.98 5.93
C GLU A 17 6.94 -5.15 5.53
N SER A 18 6.58 -5.20 4.26
CA SER A 18 5.80 -6.31 3.71
C SER A 18 6.28 -6.62 2.31
N TYR A 19 6.51 -7.87 2.06
CA TYR A 19 6.98 -8.37 0.78
C TYR A 19 5.83 -9.01 0.03
N CYS A 20 5.63 -8.60 -1.23
CA CYS A 20 4.60 -9.15 -2.09
C CYS A 20 5.23 -9.68 -3.38
N ARG A 21 4.94 -10.92 -3.73
CA ARG A 21 5.35 -11.54 -4.99
C ARG A 21 4.12 -11.80 -5.85
N VAL A 22 4.17 -11.33 -7.08
CA VAL A 22 3.13 -11.54 -8.09
C VAL A 22 3.75 -12.27 -9.27
N GLY A 23 3.12 -13.33 -9.72
CA GLY A 23 3.60 -14.11 -10.87
C GLY A 23 2.48 -14.90 -11.54
N SER A 24 2.68 -15.30 -12.77
CA SER A 24 1.77 -16.14 -13.56
C SER A 24 1.77 -17.61 -13.10
N GLU A 25 2.85 -18.04 -12.46
CA GLU A 25 3.02 -19.40 -11.98
C GLU A 25 2.94 -19.50 -10.46
N ARG A 26 2.98 -20.73 -9.94
CA ARG A 26 2.96 -20.98 -8.50
C ARG A 26 4.26 -20.48 -7.86
N ILE A 27 4.14 -19.63 -6.85
CA ILE A 27 5.26 -19.07 -6.11
C ILE A 27 5.55 -19.97 -4.91
N TYR A 28 6.77 -20.50 -4.85
CA TYR A 28 7.23 -21.36 -3.75
C TYR A 28 8.07 -20.60 -2.73
N ASP A 29 8.78 -19.54 -3.17
CA ASP A 29 9.58 -18.70 -2.30
C ASP A 29 8.68 -17.83 -1.43
N ARG A 30 8.86 -17.95 -0.09
CA ARG A 30 8.09 -17.23 0.93
C ARG A 30 8.99 -16.42 1.85
N GLY A 31 10.30 -16.37 1.57
CA GLY A 31 11.25 -15.61 2.33
C GLY A 31 11.16 -14.10 2.10
N GLU A 32 12.10 -13.41 2.68
CA GLU A 32 12.35 -12.00 2.43
C GLU A 32 12.59 -11.74 0.94
N LEU A 33 12.15 -10.58 0.46
CA LEU A 33 12.38 -10.17 -0.93
C LEU A 33 13.65 -9.33 -1.00
N VAL A 34 14.77 -9.98 -1.30
CA VAL A 34 16.09 -9.34 -1.34
C VAL A 34 16.26 -8.46 -2.59
N PHE A 35 15.62 -8.82 -3.68
CA PHE A 35 15.74 -8.12 -4.98
C PHE A 35 14.37 -7.65 -5.48
N PRO A 36 13.85 -6.52 -4.96
CA PRO A 36 12.55 -6.00 -5.38
C PRO A 36 12.61 -5.30 -6.74
N ASP A 37 11.57 -5.48 -7.56
CA ASP A 37 11.33 -4.69 -8.76
C ASP A 37 10.66 -3.36 -8.45
N VAL A 38 9.85 -3.33 -7.39
CA VAL A 38 9.08 -2.16 -6.96
C VAL A 38 9.19 -1.99 -5.46
N ILE A 39 9.52 -0.78 -5.02
CA ILE A 39 9.52 -0.38 -3.61
C ILE A 39 8.45 0.69 -3.41
N MET A 40 7.58 0.47 -2.42
CA MET A 40 6.54 1.44 -2.04
C MET A 40 6.83 1.97 -0.63
N ILE A 41 7.00 3.27 -0.51
CA ILE A 41 7.27 3.96 0.76
C ILE A 41 6.01 4.71 1.19
N PHE A 42 5.34 4.19 2.22
CA PHE A 42 4.08 4.71 2.72
C PHE A 42 4.24 5.93 3.64
N HIS A 43 5.41 6.10 4.25
CA HIS A 43 5.66 7.21 5.17
C HIS A 43 7.06 7.83 4.94
N PRO A 44 7.17 9.16 4.83
CA PRO A 44 8.42 9.83 4.53
C PRO A 44 9.54 9.62 5.56
N GLN A 45 9.22 9.23 6.81
CA GLN A 45 10.24 8.92 7.83
C GLN A 45 11.13 7.73 7.47
N VAL A 46 10.73 6.87 6.56
CA VAL A 46 11.60 5.81 6.02
C VAL A 46 12.87 6.42 5.44
N ILE A 47 12.73 7.52 4.71
CA ILE A 47 13.85 8.24 4.07
C ILE A 47 14.47 9.25 5.05
N THR A 48 13.66 10.16 5.61
CA THR A 48 14.17 11.30 6.40
C THR A 48 14.78 10.93 7.73
N MET A 49 14.40 9.80 8.31
CA MET A 49 14.86 9.29 9.61
C MET A 49 15.47 7.90 9.53
N GLN A 50 15.62 7.36 8.32
CA GLN A 50 16.11 5.99 8.08
C GLN A 50 15.38 4.93 8.91
N LYS A 51 14.05 5.12 9.09
CA LYS A 51 13.18 4.17 9.80
C LYS A 51 12.78 3.01 8.88
N SER A 52 13.74 2.19 8.53
CA SER A 52 13.55 0.97 7.74
C SER A 52 14.45 -0.13 8.31
N TYR A 53 14.08 -1.38 8.10
CA TYR A 53 14.98 -2.52 8.37
C TYR A 53 16.02 -2.66 7.27
N THR A 54 15.69 -2.23 6.06
CA THR A 54 16.58 -2.18 4.91
C THR A 54 17.24 -0.80 4.83
N ALA A 55 18.57 -0.73 4.81
CA ALA A 55 19.30 0.52 4.73
C ALA A 55 20.48 0.41 3.76
N PRO A 56 20.53 1.25 2.71
CA PRO A 56 19.53 2.27 2.35
C PRO A 56 18.20 1.64 1.93
N PHE A 57 17.09 2.39 1.98
CA PHE A 57 15.74 1.88 1.74
C PHE A 57 15.54 1.22 0.37
N TYR A 58 16.44 1.47 -0.56
CA TYR A 58 16.46 0.92 -1.93
C TYR A 58 17.48 -0.21 -2.12
N ASP A 59 18.09 -0.70 -1.05
CA ASP A 59 19.07 -1.80 -1.16
C ASP A 59 18.45 -3.03 -1.85
N GLY A 60 19.20 -3.60 -2.77
CA GLY A 60 18.76 -4.74 -3.59
C GLY A 60 17.77 -4.42 -4.72
N ILE A 61 17.35 -3.15 -4.93
CA ILE A 61 16.44 -2.84 -6.03
C ILE A 61 17.01 -3.26 -7.38
N GLN A 62 16.18 -3.85 -8.21
CA GLN A 62 16.58 -4.32 -9.54
C GLN A 62 16.80 -3.14 -10.51
N GLU A 63 17.67 -3.36 -11.51
CA GLU A 63 17.79 -2.44 -12.64
C GLU A 63 16.43 -2.24 -13.33
N ASN A 64 16.15 -1.00 -13.75
CA ASN A 64 14.87 -0.57 -14.29
C ASN A 64 13.70 -0.69 -13.31
N GLY A 65 13.96 -0.86 -12.03
CA GLY A 65 12.96 -0.90 -10.97
C GLY A 65 12.21 0.42 -10.79
N MET A 66 11.29 0.44 -9.84
CA MET A 66 10.47 1.60 -9.53
C MET A 66 10.42 1.84 -8.03
N VAL A 67 10.48 3.11 -7.63
CA VAL A 67 10.24 3.56 -6.25
C VAL A 67 9.06 4.50 -6.25
N ILE A 68 8.05 4.22 -5.41
CA ILE A 68 6.85 5.04 -5.26
C ILE A 68 6.82 5.55 -3.82
N ILE A 69 6.85 6.86 -3.64
CA ILE A 69 6.99 7.50 -2.34
C ILE A 69 5.73 8.32 -2.04
N ASN A 70 5.14 8.09 -0.87
CA ASN A 70 4.04 8.91 -0.37
C ASN A 70 4.58 10.25 0.17
N THR A 71 4.75 11.21 -0.73
CA THR A 71 5.25 12.54 -0.41
C THR A 71 4.87 13.54 -1.49
N PRO A 72 4.55 14.80 -1.13
CA PRO A 72 4.38 15.88 -2.09
C PRO A 72 5.71 16.46 -2.60
N ALA A 73 6.83 16.15 -1.93
CA ALA A 73 8.14 16.72 -2.22
C ALA A 73 9.17 15.63 -2.50
N ASP A 74 10.23 15.99 -3.21
CA ASP A 74 11.37 15.13 -3.38
C ASP A 74 12.22 15.10 -2.10
N LEU A 75 12.39 13.90 -1.54
CA LEU A 75 13.11 13.65 -0.29
C LEU A 75 14.49 13.02 -0.50
N LEU A 76 14.86 12.72 -1.75
CA LEU A 76 16.12 12.05 -2.04
C LEU A 76 17.30 13.04 -1.95
N ASN A 77 18.38 12.59 -1.35
CA ASN A 77 19.66 13.28 -1.41
C ASN A 77 20.38 13.01 -2.75
N ASP A 78 21.50 13.66 -2.98
CA ASP A 78 22.23 13.53 -4.25
C ASP A 78 22.83 12.13 -4.44
N GLU A 79 23.27 11.47 -3.38
CA GLU A 79 23.81 10.10 -3.40
C GLU A 79 22.73 9.08 -3.77
N ASP A 80 21.54 9.20 -3.15
CA ASP A 80 20.39 8.35 -3.48
C ASP A 80 20.00 8.51 -4.95
N ARG A 81 19.94 9.77 -5.44
CA ARG A 81 19.59 10.06 -6.85
C ARG A 81 20.61 9.46 -7.81
N GLU A 82 21.90 9.64 -7.51
CA GLU A 82 22.98 9.12 -8.37
C GLU A 82 22.93 7.59 -8.44
N THR A 83 22.70 6.93 -7.30
CA THR A 83 22.63 5.47 -7.23
C THR A 83 21.41 4.91 -7.97
N LEU A 84 20.23 5.51 -7.74
CA LEU A 84 19.02 5.12 -8.42
C LEU A 84 19.07 5.38 -9.93
N ALA A 85 19.71 6.48 -10.34
CA ALA A 85 19.91 6.80 -11.74
C ALA A 85 20.85 5.80 -12.44
N LYS A 86 21.94 5.36 -11.78
CA LYS A 86 22.84 4.32 -12.32
C LYS A 86 22.12 3.00 -12.60
N LEU A 87 21.12 2.67 -11.80
CA LEU A 87 20.28 1.47 -11.95
C LEU A 87 19.08 1.72 -12.88
N ASN A 88 18.97 2.91 -13.48
CA ASN A 88 17.81 3.32 -14.29
C ASN A 88 16.47 3.14 -13.55
N VAL A 89 16.46 3.36 -12.24
CA VAL A 89 15.27 3.24 -11.40
C VAL A 89 14.41 4.50 -11.56
N LYS A 90 13.11 4.30 -11.76
CA LYS A 90 12.13 5.38 -11.84
C LYS A 90 11.59 5.71 -10.45
N VAL A 91 11.63 6.98 -10.07
CA VAL A 91 11.09 7.45 -8.79
C VAL A 91 9.82 8.26 -9.03
N PHE A 92 8.76 7.93 -8.32
CA PHE A 92 7.46 8.59 -8.38
C PHE A 92 7.09 9.13 -7.00
N ASN A 93 6.95 10.44 -6.88
CA ASN A 93 6.41 11.10 -5.70
C ASN A 93 4.91 11.28 -5.86
N HIS A 94 4.13 10.82 -4.89
CA HIS A 94 2.68 10.87 -4.92
C HIS A 94 2.13 11.18 -3.54
N ASP A 95 1.44 12.31 -3.38
CA ASP A 95 0.81 12.69 -2.11
C ASP A 95 -0.49 11.90 -1.88
N ALA A 96 -0.32 10.61 -1.62
CA ALA A 96 -1.42 9.68 -1.38
C ALA A 96 -2.23 10.05 -0.13
N THR A 97 -1.61 10.65 0.88
CA THR A 97 -2.29 11.09 2.10
C THR A 97 -3.24 12.25 1.81
N LYS A 98 -2.80 13.24 1.02
CA LYS A 98 -3.66 14.34 0.59
C LYS A 98 -4.83 13.83 -0.25
N LEU A 99 -4.57 12.95 -1.21
CA LEU A 99 -5.60 12.34 -2.03
C LEU A 99 -6.63 11.59 -1.18
N ALA A 100 -6.19 10.80 -0.21
CA ALA A 100 -7.05 10.07 0.71
C ALA A 100 -7.95 11.00 1.53
N LEU A 101 -7.43 12.15 1.98
CA LEU A 101 -8.20 13.17 2.72
C LEU A 101 -9.20 13.90 1.82
N GLU A 102 -8.81 14.26 0.61
CA GLU A 102 -9.65 15.02 -0.32
C GLU A 102 -10.79 14.17 -0.91
N ILE A 103 -10.49 12.95 -1.34
CA ILE A 103 -11.44 12.04 -1.99
C ILE A 103 -12.06 11.09 -0.98
N GLY A 104 -11.24 10.33 -0.26
CA GLY A 104 -11.67 9.33 0.69
C GLY A 104 -12.20 9.89 2.01
N LYS A 105 -12.00 11.19 2.27
CA LYS A 105 -12.37 11.88 3.53
C LYS A 105 -11.78 11.24 4.79
N THR A 106 -10.73 10.45 4.62
CA THR A 106 -10.05 9.76 5.73
C THR A 106 -8.63 9.35 5.33
N GLU A 107 -7.68 9.55 6.24
CA GLU A 107 -6.31 9.06 6.09
C GLU A 107 -6.21 7.52 6.01
N LEU A 108 -7.25 6.81 6.46
CA LEU A 108 -7.29 5.34 6.37
C LEU A 108 -7.27 4.81 4.93
N SER A 109 -7.58 5.68 3.96
CA SER A 109 -7.53 5.33 2.53
C SER A 109 -6.17 5.58 1.87
N THR A 110 -5.16 6.07 2.61
CA THR A 110 -3.81 6.34 2.07
C THR A 110 -3.17 5.10 1.42
N ASN A 111 -3.32 3.94 2.05
CA ASN A 111 -2.80 2.68 1.49
C ASN A 111 -3.51 2.30 0.18
N MET A 112 -4.79 2.61 0.03
CA MET A 112 -5.50 2.35 -1.23
C MET A 112 -5.01 3.29 -2.33
N ALA A 113 -4.82 4.57 -2.03
CA ALA A 113 -4.24 5.52 -2.97
C ALA A 113 -2.83 5.10 -3.42
N MET A 114 -2.00 4.58 -2.49
CA MET A 114 -0.68 4.03 -2.84
C MET A 114 -0.77 2.78 -3.70
N VAL A 115 -1.73 1.88 -3.43
CA VAL A 115 -1.97 0.69 -4.28
C VAL A 115 -2.44 1.12 -5.67
N GLY A 116 -3.31 2.12 -5.77
CA GLY A 116 -3.73 2.70 -7.05
C GLY A 116 -2.57 3.30 -7.83
N ALA A 117 -1.70 4.08 -7.17
CA ALA A 117 -0.49 4.62 -7.78
C ALA A 117 0.42 3.50 -8.31
N CYS A 118 0.64 2.44 -7.51
CA CYS A 118 1.43 1.28 -7.92
C CYS A 118 0.83 0.60 -9.16
N ALA A 119 -0.48 0.31 -9.16
CA ALA A 119 -1.15 -0.29 -10.31
C ALA A 119 -1.06 0.61 -11.54
N GLY A 120 -1.18 1.92 -11.36
CA GLY A 120 -1.11 2.91 -12.43
C GLY A 120 0.25 2.96 -13.14
N VAL A 121 1.36 2.89 -12.39
CA VAL A 121 2.72 2.96 -12.96
C VAL A 121 3.25 1.61 -13.42
N THR A 122 2.91 0.52 -12.71
CA THR A 122 3.46 -0.81 -13.02
C THR A 122 2.63 -1.59 -14.03
N LYS A 123 1.33 -1.33 -14.11
CA LYS A 123 0.36 -2.09 -14.93
C LYS A 123 0.28 -3.59 -14.58
N ILE A 124 0.76 -4.00 -13.41
CA ILE A 124 0.75 -5.40 -12.95
C ILE A 124 -0.67 -5.94 -12.79
N VAL A 125 -1.59 -5.08 -12.35
CA VAL A 125 -3.00 -5.42 -12.15
C VAL A 125 -3.89 -4.39 -12.83
N SER A 126 -5.06 -4.85 -13.32
CA SER A 126 -6.07 -3.93 -13.85
C SER A 126 -6.91 -3.31 -12.73
N LEU A 127 -7.50 -2.14 -13.00
CA LEU A 127 -8.42 -1.50 -12.06
C LEU A 127 -9.64 -2.39 -11.76
N GLU A 128 -10.13 -3.14 -12.75
CA GLU A 128 -11.21 -4.10 -12.57
C GLU A 128 -10.83 -5.21 -11.58
N SER A 129 -9.59 -5.71 -11.65
CA SER A 129 -9.08 -6.72 -10.70
C SER A 129 -8.94 -6.14 -9.29
N LEU A 130 -8.52 -4.89 -9.17
CA LEU A 130 -8.45 -4.20 -7.87
C LEU A 130 -9.85 -4.00 -7.29
N ASP A 131 -10.81 -3.56 -8.09
CA ASP A 131 -12.21 -3.41 -7.67
C ASP A 131 -12.77 -4.74 -7.18
N GLY A 132 -12.60 -5.82 -7.95
CA GLY A 132 -13.01 -7.16 -7.56
C GLY A 132 -12.40 -7.61 -6.24
N ALA A 133 -11.11 -7.38 -6.02
CA ALA A 133 -10.42 -7.71 -4.79
C ALA A 133 -10.92 -6.90 -3.59
N LEU A 134 -11.21 -5.62 -3.78
CA LEU A 134 -11.79 -4.77 -2.73
C LEU A 134 -13.21 -5.21 -2.37
N GLN A 135 -14.04 -5.52 -3.37
CA GLN A 135 -15.38 -6.06 -3.17
C GLN A 135 -15.33 -7.38 -2.40
N GLU A 136 -14.41 -8.25 -2.73
CA GLU A 136 -14.22 -9.52 -2.02
C GLU A 136 -13.75 -9.28 -0.57
N ARG A 137 -12.78 -8.43 -0.36
CA ARG A 137 -12.18 -8.17 0.95
C ARG A 137 -13.13 -7.43 1.90
N PHE A 138 -13.85 -6.43 1.39
CA PHE A 138 -14.67 -5.53 2.19
C PHE A 138 -16.17 -5.76 2.00
N GLY A 139 -16.59 -6.35 0.86
CA GLY A 139 -17.99 -6.60 0.51
C GLY A 139 -18.62 -7.81 1.20
N LYS A 140 -17.91 -8.94 1.32
CA LYS A 140 -18.47 -10.27 1.61
C LYS A 140 -18.64 -10.65 3.09
N LYS A 141 -18.47 -9.79 4.05
CA LYS A 141 -18.58 -10.23 5.46
C LYS A 141 -19.84 -9.78 6.17
N PHE A 142 -21.04 -10.17 5.73
CA PHE A 142 -22.18 -10.12 6.67
C PHE A 142 -23.46 -10.72 6.06
N VAL A 143 -23.69 -11.97 6.35
CA VAL A 143 -25.05 -12.50 6.41
C VAL A 143 -25.59 -12.09 7.78
N ALA A 144 -26.67 -11.33 7.81
CA ALA A 144 -27.34 -10.92 9.04
C ALA A 144 -27.89 -12.17 9.76
N SER A 145 -27.35 -12.49 10.93
CA SER A 145 -28.02 -13.40 11.85
C SER A 145 -29.05 -12.58 12.63
N GLY A 146 -30.29 -13.01 12.64
CA GLY A 146 -31.43 -12.33 13.23
C GLY A 146 -31.16 -11.86 14.67
N GLY A 147 -31.38 -10.59 14.93
CA GLY A 147 -31.23 -9.92 16.21
C GLY A 147 -32.40 -8.95 16.46
N THR A 148 -32.51 -8.48 17.70
CA THR A 148 -33.55 -7.53 18.16
C THR A 148 -33.40 -6.14 17.53
N ALA A 149 -34.49 -5.38 17.44
CA ALA A 149 -34.56 -4.08 16.72
C ALA A 149 -33.48 -3.04 17.11
N SER A 150 -33.02 -3.02 18.37
CA SER A 150 -31.93 -2.13 18.80
C SER A 150 -30.54 -2.54 18.28
N LEU A 151 -30.36 -3.84 18.03
CA LEU A 151 -29.15 -4.39 17.41
C LEU A 151 -29.14 -4.04 15.91
N ASP A 152 -30.30 -4.00 15.28
CA ASP A 152 -30.44 -3.66 13.85
C ASP A 152 -30.02 -2.21 13.53
N GLU A 153 -30.28 -1.23 14.40
CA GLU A 153 -29.84 0.15 14.22
C GLU A 153 -28.31 0.30 14.34
N ALA A 154 -27.72 -0.34 15.34
CA ALA A 154 -26.26 -0.34 15.51
C ALA A 154 -25.57 -1.04 14.35
N ILE A 155 -26.15 -2.13 13.87
CA ILE A 155 -25.71 -2.88 12.70
C ILE A 155 -25.82 -2.00 11.46
N LYS A 156 -26.97 -1.38 11.18
CA LYS A 156 -27.17 -0.47 10.03
C LYS A 156 -26.17 0.69 10.02
N LYS A 157 -25.90 1.30 11.18
CA LYS A 157 -24.92 2.38 11.33
C LYS A 157 -23.48 1.90 11.04
N LYS A 158 -23.14 0.70 11.48
CA LYS A 158 -21.85 0.05 11.20
C LYS A 158 -21.69 -0.31 9.73
N TYR A 159 -22.76 -0.76 9.08
CA TYR A 159 -22.78 -1.06 7.66
C TYR A 159 -22.64 0.19 6.79
N LYS A 160 -23.34 1.27 7.13
CA LYS A 160 -23.22 2.53 6.43
C LYS A 160 -21.77 3.02 6.44
N LYS A 161 -21.12 3.06 7.63
CA LYS A 161 -19.70 3.44 7.73
C LYS A 161 -18.78 2.55 6.90
N LYS A 162 -19.08 1.25 6.80
CA LYS A 162 -18.26 0.32 6.02
C LYS A 162 -18.44 0.53 4.52
N ASN A 163 -19.66 0.74 4.05
CA ASN A 163 -19.92 1.05 2.64
C ASN A 163 -19.31 2.40 2.24
N ASP A 164 -19.37 3.39 3.14
CA ASP A 164 -18.73 4.69 2.93
C ASP A 164 -17.20 4.54 2.83
N LEU A 165 -16.58 3.68 3.67
CA LEU A 165 -15.15 3.41 3.61
C LEU A 165 -14.77 2.61 2.36
N LEU A 166 -15.58 1.62 1.95
CA LEU A 166 -15.34 0.88 0.71
C LEU A 166 -15.36 1.82 -0.49
N LYS A 167 -16.38 2.68 -0.57
CA LYS A 167 -16.48 3.69 -1.61
C LYS A 167 -15.28 4.64 -1.59
N ALA A 168 -14.93 5.16 -0.42
CA ALA A 168 -13.76 6.03 -0.25
C ALA A 168 -12.45 5.37 -0.72
N ASN A 169 -12.29 4.08 -0.42
CA ASN A 169 -11.12 3.32 -0.88
C ASN A 169 -11.09 3.14 -2.39
N MET A 170 -12.24 2.88 -3.01
CA MET A 170 -12.36 2.75 -4.47
C MET A 170 -12.13 4.08 -5.17
N ASP A 171 -12.68 5.16 -4.65
CA ASP A 171 -12.50 6.51 -5.21
C ASP A 171 -11.03 7.00 -5.13
N CYS A 172 -10.20 6.39 -4.25
CA CYS A 172 -8.77 6.70 -4.10
C CYS A 172 -7.84 5.87 -5.02
N ILE A 173 -8.35 4.85 -5.70
CA ILE A 173 -7.61 4.02 -6.66
C ILE A 173 -7.71 4.61 -8.06
#